data_0a5fa7d50dcd0a785dfee61294fa5d4c
#
_entry.id   0a5fa7d50dcd0a785dfee61294fa5d4c
#
_cell.length_a   1.000
_cell.length_b   1.000
_cell.length_c   1.000
_cell.angle_alpha   90.00
_cell.angle_beta   90.00
_cell.angle_gamma   90.00
#
_symmetry.space_group_name_H-M   'P 1'
#
loop_
_entity.id
_entity.type
_entity.pdbx_description
1 polymer ?
#
loop_
_entity_poly.entity_id
_entity_poly.type
_entity_poly.pdbx_seq_one_letter_code
_entity_poly.pdbx_strand_id
1 'polypeptide(L)'
;MEKIDITRGTTRAILHLPIQHMCAPHVRQVTSEILTDYQWDPVIGRRVSINAFSQYNHLSKNLHIPINALSYILEMLDSVGAHYEVVDEEPYPQRDIKLKMRKGFKPREDQGDIIEYLANDMPHRKGLATATGSGKTVSTIAGLVKYGKAAVIIVSGLQDQWIRQLKHFTNIKDRVYLVQGYQSLIRLMESEFKPDVIVFSLETLRLYVSGANHYKNLPRFHQFLKYFGIGFKVMDEVHMNFHAQTMIDLNANVHNNVYLTATFNATNLYTRKVMNIIYPPHMRYGEHEFIKYIDVVCYLFRGDVPESACMRQRGYMHTKYEQHLLKRKHAIHRFFNDILMMIIQEQYILKRKPGDKMMVYFSRRAMAETALVWFTKMFPNLKSAVYIGGIKDDVLEKTDIVISTPKKGGTGTDVKDLLFVLNTVSFQTVV
;
A
#
# COMPACT_ATOMS: atom_id res chain seq x y z
N MET A 1 -23.98 34.98 -12.44
CA MET A 1 -23.25 33.70 -12.59
C MET A 1 -24.03 32.63 -11.87
N GLU A 2 -24.16 31.45 -12.46
CA GLU A 2 -24.76 30.30 -11.77
C GLU A 2 -23.86 29.92 -10.61
N LYS A 3 -24.44 29.69 -9.44
CA LYS A 3 -23.70 29.35 -8.21
C LYS A 3 -23.18 27.93 -8.26
N ILE A 4 -21.97 27.69 -7.78
CA ILE A 4 -21.39 26.35 -7.63
C ILE A 4 -21.64 25.85 -6.20
N ASP A 5 -22.36 24.74 -6.08
CA ASP A 5 -22.55 24.09 -4.78
C ASP A 5 -21.41 23.10 -4.54
N ILE A 6 -20.75 23.23 -3.37
CA ILE A 6 -19.61 22.44 -2.98
C ILE A 6 -19.94 21.75 -1.65
N THR A 7 -19.90 20.42 -1.65
CA THR A 7 -20.05 19.61 -0.43
C THR A 7 -18.68 19.19 0.06
N ARG A 8 -18.35 19.53 1.32
CA ARG A 8 -17.07 19.22 1.96
C ARG A 8 -17.22 18.07 2.96
N GLY A 9 -16.66 16.90 2.63
CA GLY A 9 -16.60 15.75 3.53
C GLY A 9 -15.23 15.62 4.21
N THR A 10 -15.02 14.51 4.92
CA THR A 10 -13.78 14.24 5.66
C THR A 10 -12.60 13.86 4.74
N THR A 11 -12.86 13.22 3.60
CA THR A 11 -11.83 12.72 2.68
C THR A 11 -11.91 13.35 1.29
N ARG A 12 -13.07 13.93 0.94
CA ARG A 12 -13.36 14.45 -0.40
C ARG A 12 -14.12 15.76 -0.35
N ALA A 13 -14.04 16.51 -1.44
CA ALA A 13 -15.01 17.53 -1.78
C ALA A 13 -15.76 17.14 -3.07
N ILE A 14 -17.03 17.52 -3.17
CA ILE A 14 -17.90 17.27 -4.32
C ILE A 14 -18.39 18.62 -4.83
N LEU A 15 -18.02 18.97 -6.06
CA LEU A 15 -18.48 20.17 -6.73
C LEU A 15 -19.59 19.80 -7.71
N HIS A 16 -20.77 20.40 -7.55
CA HIS A 16 -21.79 20.32 -8.58
C HIS A 16 -21.42 21.27 -9.73
N LEU A 17 -20.86 20.71 -10.80
CA LEU A 17 -20.25 21.47 -11.89
C LEU A 17 -20.70 20.92 -13.25
N PRO A 18 -21.84 21.39 -13.81
CA PRO A 18 -22.22 21.06 -15.15
C PRO A 18 -21.12 21.42 -16.17
N ILE A 19 -20.98 20.63 -17.24
CA ILE A 19 -19.92 20.83 -18.25
C ILE A 19 -20.00 22.21 -18.92
N GLN A 20 -21.20 22.70 -19.09
CA GLN A 20 -21.49 24.03 -19.71
C GLN A 20 -21.29 25.20 -18.72
N HIS A 21 -21.06 24.93 -17.43
CA HIS A 21 -20.80 25.99 -16.45
C HIS A 21 -19.54 26.78 -16.83
N MET A 22 -19.61 28.12 -16.81
CA MET A 22 -18.50 28.98 -17.25
C MET A 22 -17.17 28.73 -16.51
N CYS A 23 -17.21 28.33 -15.28
CA CYS A 23 -15.99 27.97 -14.49
C CYS A 23 -15.47 26.55 -14.77
N ALA A 24 -16.24 25.69 -15.48
CA ALA A 24 -15.85 24.30 -15.70
C ALA A 24 -14.49 24.14 -16.42
N PRO A 25 -14.12 24.94 -17.42
CA PRO A 25 -12.79 24.86 -18.03
C PRO A 25 -11.68 25.17 -17.04
N HIS A 26 -11.81 26.20 -16.21
CA HIS A 26 -10.81 26.61 -15.21
C HIS A 26 -10.65 25.55 -14.12
N VAL A 27 -11.77 25.03 -13.59
CA VAL A 27 -11.72 23.93 -12.60
C VAL A 27 -11.04 22.69 -13.18
N ARG A 28 -11.34 22.32 -14.42
CA ARG A 28 -10.70 21.18 -15.09
C ARG A 28 -9.21 21.40 -15.29
N GLN A 29 -8.81 22.59 -15.69
CA GLN A 29 -7.41 22.96 -15.88
C GLN A 29 -6.64 22.78 -14.55
N VAL A 30 -7.07 23.44 -13.47
CA VAL A 30 -6.42 23.34 -12.16
C VAL A 30 -6.43 21.89 -11.68
N THR A 31 -7.56 21.19 -11.77
CA THR A 31 -7.64 19.77 -11.39
C THR A 31 -6.65 18.91 -12.17
N SER A 32 -6.51 19.14 -13.47
CA SER A 32 -5.54 18.42 -14.30
C SER A 32 -4.09 18.72 -13.89
N GLU A 33 -3.79 19.96 -13.56
CA GLU A 33 -2.43 20.38 -13.17
C GLU A 33 -1.99 19.83 -11.81
N ILE A 34 -2.92 19.74 -10.86
CA ILE A 34 -2.60 19.35 -9.47
C ILE A 34 -2.90 17.88 -9.14
N LEU A 35 -3.84 17.24 -9.82
CA LEU A 35 -4.35 15.91 -9.53
C LEU A 35 -4.14 14.92 -10.68
N THR A 36 -3.20 15.14 -11.58
CA THR A 36 -2.87 14.18 -12.65
C THR A 36 -1.42 13.74 -12.55
N ASP A 37 -1.22 12.43 -12.61
CA ASP A 37 0.09 11.80 -12.71
C ASP A 37 0.50 11.68 -14.17
N TYR A 38 1.72 12.07 -14.49
CA TYR A 38 2.28 12.06 -15.84
C TYR A 38 3.55 11.22 -15.88
N GLN A 39 3.71 10.46 -16.96
CA GLN A 39 4.95 9.74 -17.26
C GLN A 39 5.45 10.10 -18.65
N TRP A 40 6.78 10.13 -18.81
CA TRP A 40 7.38 10.24 -20.12
C TRP A 40 7.17 8.95 -20.92
N ASP A 41 6.58 9.06 -22.10
CA ASP A 41 6.47 7.96 -23.05
C ASP A 41 7.55 8.12 -24.12
N PRO A 42 8.57 7.24 -24.12
CA PRO A 42 9.69 7.33 -25.06
C PRO A 42 9.31 7.02 -26.51
N VAL A 43 8.17 6.35 -26.73
CA VAL A 43 7.69 6.00 -28.08
C VAL A 43 7.04 7.21 -28.73
N ILE A 44 6.26 7.99 -27.96
CA ILE A 44 5.53 9.17 -28.46
C ILE A 44 6.39 10.44 -28.30
N GLY A 45 7.48 10.41 -27.54
CA GLY A 45 8.35 11.54 -27.28
C GLY A 45 7.68 12.68 -26.47
N ARG A 46 6.64 12.36 -25.68
CA ARG A 46 5.94 13.35 -24.85
C ARG A 46 5.45 12.71 -23.54
N ARG A 47 5.04 13.59 -22.61
CA ARG A 47 4.37 13.18 -21.39
C ARG A 47 2.94 12.74 -21.67
N VAL A 48 2.56 11.60 -21.11
CA VAL A 48 1.20 11.06 -21.15
C VAL A 48 0.62 11.01 -19.74
N SER A 49 -0.66 11.34 -19.62
CA SER A 49 -1.41 11.16 -18.38
C SER A 49 -1.57 9.67 -18.08
N ILE A 50 -1.22 9.25 -16.86
CA ILE A 50 -1.39 7.86 -16.41
C ILE A 50 -2.63 7.74 -15.55
N ASN A 51 -2.75 8.58 -14.51
CA ASN A 51 -3.80 8.54 -13.53
C ASN A 51 -4.31 9.94 -13.22
N ALA A 52 -5.63 10.10 -13.20
CA ALA A 52 -6.29 11.26 -12.63
C ALA A 52 -6.80 10.93 -11.23
N PHE A 53 -6.51 11.78 -10.25
CA PHE A 53 -6.91 11.63 -8.84
C PHE A 53 -8.18 12.41 -8.52
N SER A 54 -9.02 12.58 -9.53
CA SER A 54 -10.36 13.18 -9.45
C SER A 54 -11.33 12.31 -10.25
N GLN A 55 -12.61 12.40 -9.94
CA GLN A 55 -13.64 11.63 -10.63
C GLN A 55 -14.81 12.53 -11.01
N TYR A 56 -15.13 12.63 -12.29
CA TYR A 56 -16.31 13.31 -12.78
C TYR A 56 -17.44 12.32 -13.06
N ASN A 57 -18.60 12.53 -12.44
CA ASN A 57 -19.81 11.77 -12.70
C ASN A 57 -20.71 12.53 -13.67
N HIS A 58 -20.84 12.04 -14.89
CA HIS A 58 -21.63 12.69 -15.96
C HIS A 58 -23.12 12.73 -15.66
N LEU A 59 -23.66 11.75 -14.93
CA LEU A 59 -25.10 11.69 -14.61
C LEU A 59 -25.49 12.73 -13.55
N SER A 60 -24.74 12.80 -12.46
CA SER A 60 -24.97 13.77 -11.39
C SER A 60 -24.33 15.12 -11.64
N LYS A 61 -23.49 15.26 -12.67
CA LYS A 61 -22.69 16.46 -12.99
C LYS A 61 -21.75 16.87 -11.82
N ASN A 62 -21.30 15.91 -11.03
CA ASN A 62 -20.46 16.12 -9.86
C ASN A 62 -19.00 15.79 -10.15
N LEU A 63 -18.12 16.70 -9.77
CA LEU A 63 -16.69 16.48 -9.71
C LEU A 63 -16.29 16.14 -8.27
N HIS A 64 -15.74 14.95 -8.07
CA HIS A 64 -15.17 14.50 -6.80
C HIS A 64 -13.67 14.73 -6.80
N ILE A 65 -13.15 15.39 -5.78
CA ILE A 65 -11.72 15.65 -5.58
C ILE A 65 -11.30 15.29 -4.16
N PRO A 66 -10.02 14.93 -3.91
CA PRO A 66 -9.49 14.80 -2.56
C PRO A 66 -9.67 16.11 -1.77
N ILE A 67 -10.06 16.01 -0.52
CA ILE A 67 -10.42 17.19 0.31
C ILE A 67 -9.30 18.24 0.36
N ASN A 68 -8.04 17.82 0.46
CA ASN A 68 -6.92 18.75 0.54
C ASN A 68 -6.62 19.48 -0.79
N ALA A 69 -7.23 19.05 -1.90
CA ALA A 69 -7.17 19.79 -3.16
C ALA A 69 -8.20 20.92 -3.26
N LEU A 70 -9.15 20.97 -2.33
CA LEU A 70 -10.25 21.95 -2.38
C LEU A 70 -9.72 23.39 -2.30
N SER A 71 -8.74 23.68 -1.45
CA SER A 71 -8.18 25.03 -1.32
C SER A 71 -7.68 25.60 -2.66
N TYR A 72 -6.99 24.79 -3.45
CA TYR A 72 -6.52 25.21 -4.79
C TYR A 72 -7.66 25.56 -5.75
N ILE A 73 -8.77 24.83 -5.64
CA ILE A 73 -9.96 25.10 -6.45
C ILE A 73 -10.66 26.37 -5.96
N LEU A 74 -10.78 26.58 -4.65
CA LEU A 74 -11.39 27.79 -4.09
C LEU A 74 -10.57 29.04 -4.47
N GLU A 75 -9.25 29.01 -4.31
CA GLU A 75 -8.36 30.10 -4.75
C GLU A 75 -8.56 30.47 -6.23
N MET A 76 -8.69 29.46 -7.08
CA MET A 76 -8.99 29.70 -8.50
C MET A 76 -10.38 30.30 -8.71
N LEU A 77 -11.42 29.77 -8.03
CA LEU A 77 -12.80 30.30 -8.14
C LEU A 77 -12.86 31.76 -7.68
N ASP A 78 -12.16 32.11 -6.59
CA ASP A 78 -12.04 33.49 -6.10
C ASP A 78 -11.34 34.38 -7.14
N SER A 79 -10.29 33.90 -7.78
CA SER A 79 -9.53 34.65 -8.80
C SER A 79 -10.35 35.02 -10.03
N VAL A 80 -11.37 34.21 -10.36
CA VAL A 80 -12.27 34.47 -11.49
C VAL A 80 -13.61 35.11 -11.06
N GLY A 81 -13.75 35.46 -9.78
CA GLY A 81 -14.96 36.08 -9.22
C GLY A 81 -16.18 35.15 -9.26
N ALA A 82 -16.01 33.85 -9.14
CA ALA A 82 -17.10 32.88 -9.16
C ALA A 82 -17.92 32.89 -7.85
N HIS A 83 -19.22 32.68 -8.00
CA HIS A 83 -20.10 32.50 -6.83
C HIS A 83 -20.16 31.00 -6.46
N TYR A 84 -19.82 30.67 -5.23
CA TYR A 84 -19.93 29.30 -4.70
C TYR A 84 -20.39 29.28 -3.26
N GLU A 85 -20.90 28.14 -2.82
CA GLU A 85 -21.24 27.87 -1.43
C GLU A 85 -20.60 26.54 -1.02
N VAL A 86 -19.97 26.51 0.16
CA VAL A 86 -19.38 25.30 0.74
C VAL A 86 -20.24 24.86 1.92
N VAL A 87 -20.78 23.64 1.83
CA VAL A 87 -21.56 23.01 2.88
C VAL A 87 -20.82 21.77 3.40
N ASP A 88 -20.70 21.64 4.72
CA ASP A 88 -20.09 20.46 5.34
C ASP A 88 -21.04 19.25 5.28
N GLU A 89 -20.53 18.12 4.80
CA GLU A 89 -21.22 16.84 4.84
C GLU A 89 -20.90 16.15 6.18
N GLU A 90 -21.93 15.89 6.96
CA GLU A 90 -21.78 15.09 8.19
C GLU A 90 -21.15 13.73 7.88
N PRO A 91 -20.12 13.32 8.65
CA PRO A 91 -19.56 11.99 8.50
C PRO A 91 -20.60 10.88 8.73
N TYR A 92 -20.36 9.71 8.20
CA TYR A 92 -21.30 8.60 8.30
C TYR A 92 -21.54 8.18 9.76
N PRO A 93 -22.79 7.74 10.12
CA PRO A 93 -23.07 7.19 11.44
C PRO A 93 -22.09 6.09 11.82
N GLN A 94 -21.61 6.12 13.05
CA GLN A 94 -20.61 5.19 13.55
C GLN A 94 -21.17 4.32 14.67
N ARG A 95 -20.77 3.04 14.70
CA ARG A 95 -21.20 2.04 15.66
C ARG A 95 -20.13 1.83 16.73
N ASP A 96 -20.53 1.84 17.99
CA ASP A 96 -19.66 1.49 19.11
C ASP A 96 -19.27 0.01 19.08
N ILE A 97 -18.03 -0.29 19.48
CA ILE A 97 -17.53 -1.63 19.66
C ILE A 97 -16.90 -1.81 21.05
N LYS A 98 -16.98 -3.03 21.58
CA LYS A 98 -16.39 -3.37 22.87
C LYS A 98 -15.07 -4.13 22.70
N LEU A 99 -14.17 -3.55 21.91
CA LEU A 99 -12.84 -4.09 21.69
C LEU A 99 -11.90 -3.62 22.81
N LYS A 100 -11.04 -4.51 23.30
CA LYS A 100 -10.05 -4.23 24.34
C LYS A 100 -8.71 -4.82 23.97
N MET A 101 -7.63 -4.14 24.32
CA MET A 101 -6.31 -4.72 24.26
C MET A 101 -6.22 -5.91 25.24
N ARG A 102 -5.41 -6.91 24.93
CA ARG A 102 -5.17 -8.04 25.85
C ARG A 102 -4.54 -7.57 27.16
N LYS A 103 -4.90 -8.24 28.23
CA LYS A 103 -4.32 -8.01 29.56
C LYS A 103 -2.79 -8.17 29.47
N GLY A 104 -2.07 -7.20 30.00
CA GLY A 104 -0.61 -7.15 29.97
C GLY A 104 0.00 -6.42 28.76
N PHE A 105 -0.78 -6.00 27.77
CA PHE A 105 -0.27 -5.12 26.72
C PHE A 105 0.19 -3.78 27.34
N LYS A 106 1.44 -3.42 27.06
CA LYS A 106 2.01 -2.12 27.39
C LYS A 106 2.59 -1.53 26.11
N PRO A 107 2.16 -0.36 25.67
CA PRO A 107 2.80 0.33 24.56
C PRO A 107 4.25 0.67 24.93
N ARG A 108 5.13 0.70 23.96
CA ARG A 108 6.49 1.25 24.13
C ARG A 108 6.38 2.76 24.36
N GLU A 109 7.43 3.35 24.90
CA GLU A 109 7.47 4.80 25.19
C GLU A 109 7.15 5.66 23.94
N ASP A 110 7.70 5.27 22.78
CA ASP A 110 7.50 5.93 21.49
C ASP A 110 6.11 5.71 20.87
N GLN A 111 5.30 4.79 21.40
CA GLN A 111 3.97 4.46 20.85
C GLN A 111 2.82 5.22 21.52
N GLY A 112 3.03 5.77 22.71
CA GLY A 112 1.99 6.46 23.48
C GLY A 112 1.36 7.61 22.69
N ASP A 113 2.16 8.52 22.21
CA ASP A 113 1.72 9.71 21.45
C ASP A 113 1.09 9.33 20.11
N ILE A 114 1.61 8.28 19.46
CA ILE A 114 1.03 7.74 18.22
C ILE A 114 -0.40 7.24 18.48
N ILE A 115 -0.60 6.49 19.56
CA ILE A 115 -1.91 5.93 19.91
C ILE A 115 -2.91 7.06 20.19
N GLU A 116 -2.50 8.09 20.93
CA GLU A 116 -3.33 9.28 21.19
C GLU A 116 -3.68 10.00 19.88
N TYR A 117 -2.67 10.26 19.04
CA TYR A 117 -2.87 10.90 17.74
C TYR A 117 -3.88 10.14 16.87
N LEU A 118 -3.77 8.82 16.82
CA LEU A 118 -4.66 7.98 16.00
C LEU A 118 -6.08 7.87 16.58
N ALA A 119 -6.22 7.93 17.90
CA ALA A 119 -7.50 7.80 18.59
C ALA A 119 -8.33 9.09 18.67
N ASN A 120 -7.74 10.25 18.43
CA ASN A 120 -8.48 11.52 18.45
C ASN A 120 -9.46 11.62 17.28
N ASP A 121 -10.58 12.33 17.47
CA ASP A 121 -11.53 12.61 16.38
C ASP A 121 -10.92 13.58 15.34
N MET A 122 -10.13 14.54 15.79
CA MET A 122 -9.54 15.55 14.91
C MET A 122 -8.01 15.45 14.88
N PRO A 123 -7.37 15.72 13.75
CA PRO A 123 -7.99 15.91 12.44
C PRO A 123 -8.61 14.60 11.89
N HIS A 124 -9.64 14.71 11.05
CA HIS A 124 -10.30 13.54 10.46
C HIS A 124 -9.40 12.67 9.58
N ARG A 125 -8.25 13.19 9.14
CA ARG A 125 -7.26 12.50 8.31
C ARG A 125 -5.90 12.56 8.98
N LYS A 126 -5.28 11.39 9.11
CA LYS A 126 -4.02 11.20 9.83
C LYS A 126 -3.07 10.32 9.05
N GLY A 127 -1.92 10.85 8.70
CA GLY A 127 -0.83 10.09 8.11
C GLY A 127 0.14 9.63 9.21
N LEU A 128 0.53 8.36 9.18
CA LEU A 128 1.58 7.82 10.03
C LEU A 128 2.74 7.33 9.17
N ALA A 129 3.84 8.08 9.19
CA ALA A 129 5.07 7.81 8.46
C ALA A 129 6.19 7.41 9.42
N THR A 130 6.18 6.18 9.89
CA THR A 130 7.23 5.68 10.76
C THR A 130 7.96 4.51 10.12
N ALA A 131 9.22 4.31 10.48
CA ALA A 131 10.07 3.28 9.91
C ALA A 131 9.46 1.88 9.99
N THR A 132 9.88 0.98 9.11
CA THR A 132 9.52 -0.44 9.17
C THR A 132 9.99 -1.02 10.51
N GLY A 133 9.15 -1.83 11.17
CA GLY A 133 9.47 -2.39 12.50
C GLY A 133 9.18 -1.46 13.69
N SER A 134 8.79 -0.19 13.47
CA SER A 134 8.41 0.75 14.55
C SER A 134 7.13 0.36 15.30
N GLY A 135 6.40 -0.63 14.81
CA GLY A 135 5.15 -1.08 15.44
C GLY A 135 3.91 -0.34 14.94
N LYS A 136 3.93 0.23 13.72
CA LYS A 136 2.76 0.90 13.09
C LYS A 136 1.46 0.14 13.29
N THR A 137 1.45 -1.15 12.96
CA THR A 137 0.25 -2.00 13.05
C THR A 137 -0.28 -2.11 14.48
N VAL A 138 0.60 -2.32 15.45
CA VAL A 138 0.22 -2.44 16.87
C VAL A 138 -0.29 -1.12 17.41
N SER A 139 0.38 -0.01 17.12
CA SER A 139 -0.08 1.34 17.51
C SER A 139 -1.43 1.67 16.87
N THR A 140 -1.65 1.27 15.62
CA THR A 140 -2.94 1.47 14.94
C THR A 140 -4.05 0.63 15.57
N ILE A 141 -3.78 -0.63 15.92
CA ILE A 141 -4.73 -1.48 16.65
C ILE A 141 -5.07 -0.87 18.02
N ALA A 142 -4.07 -0.38 18.75
CA ALA A 142 -4.30 0.27 20.05
C ALA A 142 -5.09 1.58 19.90
N GLY A 143 -4.80 2.39 18.87
CA GLY A 143 -5.56 3.58 18.53
C GLY A 143 -7.03 3.26 18.18
N LEU A 144 -7.28 2.22 17.37
CA LEU A 144 -8.61 1.72 17.07
C LEU A 144 -9.37 1.28 18.34
N VAL A 145 -8.71 0.51 19.21
CA VAL A 145 -9.30 0.08 20.49
C VAL A 145 -9.69 1.25 21.35
N LYS A 146 -8.82 2.26 21.43
CA LYS A 146 -9.08 3.48 22.19
C LYS A 146 -10.19 4.32 21.57
N TYR A 147 -10.25 4.42 20.24
CA TYR A 147 -11.30 5.11 19.51
C TYR A 147 -12.68 4.44 19.71
N GLY A 148 -12.74 3.11 19.79
CA GLY A 148 -13.90 2.34 20.20
C GLY A 148 -15.05 2.28 19.20
N LYS A 149 -14.80 2.51 17.90
CA LYS A 149 -15.81 2.43 16.83
C LYS A 149 -15.49 1.33 15.84
N ALA A 150 -16.52 0.82 15.15
CA ALA A 150 -16.35 -0.18 14.10
C ALA A 150 -15.39 0.31 13.00
N ALA A 151 -14.57 -0.61 12.50
CA ALA A 151 -13.47 -0.25 11.61
C ALA A 151 -13.43 -1.04 10.30
N VAL A 152 -12.87 -0.39 9.28
CA VAL A 152 -12.41 -1.04 8.04
C VAL A 152 -10.91 -0.84 7.89
N ILE A 153 -10.19 -1.93 7.59
CA ILE A 153 -8.75 -1.94 7.34
C ILE A 153 -8.53 -2.42 5.91
N ILE A 154 -7.93 -1.58 5.09
CA ILE A 154 -7.71 -1.82 3.66
C ILE A 154 -6.23 -2.13 3.46
N VAL A 155 -5.94 -3.32 2.93
CA VAL A 155 -4.59 -3.88 2.90
C VAL A 155 -4.24 -4.43 1.52
N SER A 156 -3.04 -4.14 1.05
CA SER A 156 -2.49 -4.68 -0.19
C SER A 156 -1.59 -5.90 0.08
N GLY A 157 -2.20 -7.10 0.26
CA GLY A 157 -1.46 -8.37 0.36
C GLY A 157 -1.08 -8.86 1.76
N LEU A 158 -1.45 -8.14 2.84
CA LEU A 158 -1.08 -8.47 4.23
C LEU A 158 -2.30 -8.77 5.12
N GLN A 159 -3.41 -9.21 4.54
CA GLN A 159 -4.67 -9.40 5.25
C GLN A 159 -4.54 -10.39 6.42
N ASP A 160 -3.88 -11.52 6.20
CA ASP A 160 -3.69 -12.55 7.23
C ASP A 160 -2.82 -12.05 8.40
N GLN A 161 -1.83 -11.20 8.11
CA GLN A 161 -1.00 -10.59 9.13
C GLN A 161 -1.82 -9.65 10.02
N TRP A 162 -2.65 -8.78 9.44
CA TRP A 162 -3.54 -7.90 10.19
C TRP A 162 -4.51 -8.69 11.07
N ILE A 163 -5.12 -9.76 10.54
CA ILE A 163 -6.02 -10.62 11.30
C ILE A 163 -5.29 -11.31 12.45
N ARG A 164 -4.09 -11.87 12.20
CA ARG A 164 -3.27 -12.47 13.26
C ARG A 164 -2.93 -11.47 14.35
N GLN A 165 -2.52 -10.24 14.00
CA GLN A 165 -2.17 -9.21 14.97
C GLN A 165 -3.39 -8.70 15.75
N LEU A 166 -4.53 -8.47 15.10
CA LEU A 166 -5.79 -8.16 15.78
C LEU A 166 -6.14 -9.25 16.80
N LYS A 167 -6.10 -10.52 16.42
CA LYS A 167 -6.36 -11.65 17.31
C LYS A 167 -5.30 -11.81 18.41
N HIS A 168 -4.07 -11.45 18.14
CA HIS A 168 -2.97 -11.54 19.11
C HIS A 168 -3.05 -10.44 20.18
N PHE A 169 -3.28 -9.19 19.78
CA PHE A 169 -3.23 -8.04 20.68
C PHE A 169 -4.55 -7.68 21.34
N THR A 170 -5.67 -8.18 20.82
CA THR A 170 -7.00 -7.81 21.31
C THR A 170 -7.87 -9.02 21.67
N ASN A 171 -9.04 -8.72 22.26
CA ASN A 171 -10.07 -9.73 22.54
C ASN A 171 -11.05 -9.94 21.37
N ILE A 172 -10.67 -9.64 20.13
CA ILE A 172 -11.59 -9.60 18.97
C ILE A 172 -12.21 -10.95 18.62
N LYS A 173 -11.48 -12.06 18.77
CA LYS A 173 -11.93 -13.44 18.42
C LYS A 173 -12.51 -13.50 17.01
N ASP A 174 -13.81 -13.85 16.89
CA ASP A 174 -14.53 -14.02 15.63
C ASP A 174 -15.23 -12.74 15.13
N ARG A 175 -15.05 -11.59 15.84
CA ARG A 175 -15.61 -10.29 15.46
C ARG A 175 -14.77 -9.54 14.42
N VAL A 176 -13.82 -10.21 13.76
CA VAL A 176 -13.09 -9.74 12.59
C VAL A 176 -13.48 -10.55 11.36
N TYR A 177 -13.73 -9.87 10.25
CA TYR A 177 -14.13 -10.51 8.99
C TYR A 177 -13.19 -10.11 7.84
N LEU A 178 -12.75 -11.12 7.06
CA LEU A 178 -11.93 -10.90 5.87
C LEU A 178 -12.80 -10.83 4.62
N VAL A 179 -12.72 -9.72 3.91
CA VAL A 179 -13.32 -9.58 2.57
C VAL A 179 -12.22 -9.69 1.52
N GLN A 180 -12.15 -10.88 0.90
CA GLN A 180 -11.23 -11.19 -0.18
C GLN A 180 -11.97 -11.90 -1.31
N GLY A 181 -12.20 -11.18 -2.40
CA GLY A 181 -13.01 -11.62 -3.54
C GLY A 181 -14.52 -11.39 -3.35
N TYR A 182 -15.24 -11.49 -4.47
CA TYR A 182 -16.67 -11.21 -4.57
C TYR A 182 -17.53 -12.03 -3.59
N GLN A 183 -17.28 -13.34 -3.52
CA GLN A 183 -18.07 -14.25 -2.69
C GLN A 183 -18.00 -13.93 -1.19
N SER A 184 -16.83 -13.51 -0.69
CA SER A 184 -16.70 -13.13 0.72
C SER A 184 -17.45 -11.84 1.04
N LEU A 185 -17.48 -10.88 0.09
CA LEU A 185 -18.24 -9.65 0.22
C LEU A 185 -19.77 -9.92 0.26
N ILE A 186 -20.27 -10.77 -0.64
CA ILE A 186 -21.69 -11.15 -0.68
C ILE A 186 -22.10 -11.83 0.64
N ARG A 187 -21.35 -12.83 1.08
CA ARG A 187 -21.65 -13.53 2.36
C ARG A 187 -21.73 -12.56 3.53
N LEU A 188 -20.85 -11.54 3.57
CA LEU A 188 -20.91 -10.53 4.62
C LEU A 188 -22.17 -9.67 4.52
N MET A 189 -22.53 -9.23 3.30
CA MET A 189 -23.69 -8.38 3.07
C MET A 189 -25.03 -9.12 3.33
N GLU A 190 -25.09 -10.40 3.04
CA GLU A 190 -26.29 -11.24 3.24
C GLU A 190 -26.41 -11.74 4.68
N SER A 191 -25.36 -11.62 5.48
CA SER A 191 -25.38 -12.05 6.88
C SER A 191 -25.92 -10.94 7.79
N GLU A 192 -26.59 -11.34 8.89
CA GLU A 192 -26.94 -10.42 9.99
C GLU A 192 -25.71 -10.04 10.85
N PHE A 193 -24.60 -10.73 10.66
CA PHE A 193 -23.38 -10.54 11.42
C PHE A 193 -22.72 -9.17 11.11
N LYS A 194 -22.52 -8.38 12.14
CA LYS A 194 -21.80 -7.09 12.06
C LYS A 194 -20.45 -7.18 12.78
N PRO A 195 -19.36 -7.47 12.07
CA PRO A 195 -18.04 -7.56 12.68
C PRO A 195 -17.59 -6.19 13.26
N ASP A 196 -16.75 -6.23 14.28
CA ASP A 196 -16.15 -5.02 14.83
C ASP A 196 -15.09 -4.43 13.89
N VAL A 197 -14.37 -5.33 13.19
CA VAL A 197 -13.35 -4.95 12.21
C VAL A 197 -13.54 -5.75 10.93
N ILE A 198 -13.57 -5.05 9.80
CA ILE A 198 -13.60 -5.65 8.47
C ILE A 198 -12.22 -5.40 7.82
N VAL A 199 -11.53 -6.47 7.46
CA VAL A 199 -10.26 -6.39 6.71
C VAL A 199 -10.56 -6.60 5.23
N PHE A 200 -10.30 -5.60 4.41
CA PHE A 200 -10.48 -5.67 2.96
C PHE A 200 -9.17 -5.93 2.22
N SER A 201 -9.19 -6.85 1.28
CA SER A 201 -8.21 -6.84 0.19
C SER A 201 -8.42 -5.59 -0.66
N LEU A 202 -7.36 -4.80 -0.86
CA LEU A 202 -7.40 -3.60 -1.69
C LEU A 202 -7.94 -3.90 -3.10
N GLU A 203 -7.54 -5.01 -3.70
CA GLU A 203 -7.99 -5.38 -5.05
C GLU A 203 -9.49 -5.66 -5.09
N THR A 204 -10.03 -6.36 -4.09
CA THR A 204 -11.48 -6.59 -3.98
C THR A 204 -12.24 -5.28 -3.82
N LEU A 205 -11.74 -4.39 -2.96
CA LEU A 205 -12.37 -3.10 -2.73
C LEU A 205 -12.29 -2.18 -3.95
N ARG A 206 -11.17 -2.18 -4.68
CA ARG A 206 -11.01 -1.44 -5.93
C ARG A 206 -12.04 -1.86 -6.97
N LEU A 207 -12.26 -3.17 -7.16
CA LEU A 207 -13.28 -3.69 -8.07
C LEU A 207 -14.70 -3.33 -7.60
N TYR A 208 -14.94 -3.39 -6.31
CA TYR A 208 -16.22 -3.04 -5.72
C TYR A 208 -16.55 -1.55 -5.91
N VAL A 209 -15.65 -0.66 -5.57
CA VAL A 209 -15.84 0.80 -5.70
C VAL A 209 -15.98 1.23 -7.16
N SER A 210 -15.24 0.60 -8.08
CA SER A 210 -15.35 0.88 -9.52
C SER A 210 -16.64 0.33 -10.14
N GLY A 211 -17.38 -0.54 -9.45
CA GLY A 211 -18.54 -1.21 -10.01
C GLY A 211 -18.22 -2.16 -11.16
N ALA A 212 -17.01 -2.73 -11.17
CA ALA A 212 -16.57 -3.63 -12.23
C ALA A 212 -17.31 -4.98 -12.18
N ASN A 213 -17.64 -5.54 -13.33
CA ASN A 213 -18.25 -6.86 -13.49
C ASN A 213 -19.49 -7.05 -12.59
N HIS A 214 -19.48 -8.09 -11.74
CA HIS A 214 -20.57 -8.45 -10.85
C HIS A 214 -20.82 -7.43 -9.72
N TYR A 215 -19.82 -6.59 -9.40
CA TYR A 215 -19.92 -5.60 -8.33
C TYR A 215 -20.89 -4.45 -8.63
N LYS A 216 -21.24 -4.21 -9.92
CA LYS A 216 -22.16 -3.13 -10.33
C LYS A 216 -23.57 -3.23 -9.73
N ASN A 217 -24.00 -4.44 -9.35
CA ASN A 217 -25.32 -4.71 -8.80
C ASN A 217 -25.36 -4.63 -7.27
N LEU A 218 -24.22 -4.39 -6.61
CA LEU A 218 -24.13 -4.28 -5.18
C LEU A 218 -24.48 -2.86 -4.69
N PRO A 219 -24.92 -2.71 -3.44
CA PRO A 219 -25.01 -1.41 -2.79
C PRO A 219 -23.68 -0.65 -2.93
N ARG A 220 -23.72 0.65 -3.10
CA ARG A 220 -22.48 1.45 -3.25
C ARG A 220 -21.64 1.42 -1.98
N PHE A 221 -20.35 1.62 -2.09
CA PHE A 221 -19.41 1.53 -0.95
C PHE A 221 -19.78 2.45 0.22
N HIS A 222 -20.25 3.66 -0.04
CA HIS A 222 -20.73 4.55 1.01
C HIS A 222 -21.95 3.99 1.79
N GLN A 223 -22.85 3.26 1.10
CA GLN A 223 -23.98 2.57 1.74
C GLN A 223 -23.50 1.42 2.62
N PHE A 224 -22.48 0.67 2.15
CA PHE A 224 -21.81 -0.36 2.93
C PHE A 224 -21.21 0.21 4.22
N LEU A 225 -20.45 1.32 4.12
CA LEU A 225 -19.84 1.96 5.29
C LEU A 225 -20.89 2.42 6.31
N LYS A 226 -22.00 3.01 5.84
CA LYS A 226 -23.14 3.41 6.68
C LYS A 226 -23.81 2.22 7.36
N TYR A 227 -24.07 1.14 6.61
CA TYR A 227 -24.76 -0.05 7.13
C TYR A 227 -23.97 -0.73 8.26
N PHE A 228 -22.64 -0.85 8.10
CA PHE A 228 -21.77 -1.42 9.13
C PHE A 228 -21.40 -0.42 10.24
N GLY A 229 -21.75 0.86 10.10
CA GLY A 229 -21.48 1.90 11.07
C GLY A 229 -19.98 2.14 11.24
N ILE A 230 -19.24 2.22 10.14
CA ILE A 230 -17.77 2.37 10.14
C ILE A 230 -17.39 3.79 10.57
N GLY A 231 -16.73 3.91 11.73
CA GLY A 231 -16.20 5.17 12.25
C GLY A 231 -14.68 5.32 12.11
N PHE A 232 -13.96 4.21 11.87
CA PHE A 232 -12.49 4.19 11.76
C PHE A 232 -12.05 3.47 10.49
N LYS A 233 -11.32 4.16 9.62
CA LYS A 233 -10.81 3.61 8.36
C LYS A 233 -9.29 3.65 8.36
N VAL A 234 -8.66 2.51 8.06
CA VAL A 234 -7.20 2.38 7.89
C VAL A 234 -6.89 2.02 6.45
N MET A 235 -5.95 2.71 5.85
CA MET A 235 -5.32 2.35 4.59
C MET A 235 -3.84 2.05 4.82
N ASP A 236 -3.46 0.81 4.61
CA ASP A 236 -2.08 0.36 4.83
C ASP A 236 -1.25 0.46 3.54
N GLU A 237 0.02 0.84 3.71
CA GLU A 237 1.00 1.06 2.64
C GLU A 237 0.45 1.97 1.52
N VAL A 238 0.00 3.19 1.89
CA VAL A 238 -0.68 4.10 0.95
C VAL A 238 0.18 4.55 -0.24
N HIS A 239 1.50 4.44 -0.16
CA HIS A 239 2.40 4.67 -1.29
C HIS A 239 2.26 3.59 -2.37
N MET A 240 1.81 2.38 -1.99
CA MET A 240 1.50 1.31 -2.93
C MET A 240 0.08 1.44 -3.46
N ASN A 241 -0.08 1.32 -4.78
CA ASN A 241 -1.40 1.47 -5.41
C ASN A 241 -2.10 2.80 -5.05
N PHE A 242 -1.33 3.87 -4.90
CA PHE A 242 -1.75 5.19 -4.43
C PHE A 242 -3.01 5.70 -5.14
N HIS A 243 -3.10 5.56 -6.47
CA HIS A 243 -4.28 5.94 -7.23
C HIS A 243 -5.54 5.17 -6.79
N ALA A 244 -5.46 3.84 -6.67
CA ALA A 244 -6.61 3.02 -6.26
C ALA A 244 -7.10 3.39 -4.86
N GLN A 245 -6.19 3.66 -3.92
CA GLN A 245 -6.52 4.08 -2.57
C GLN A 245 -7.19 5.46 -2.56
N THR A 246 -6.72 6.40 -3.36
CA THR A 246 -7.39 7.72 -3.51
C THR A 246 -8.79 7.57 -4.09
N MET A 247 -8.98 6.72 -5.11
CA MET A 247 -10.32 6.49 -5.66
C MET A 247 -11.30 5.91 -4.63
N ILE A 248 -10.82 5.05 -3.73
CA ILE A 248 -11.61 4.55 -2.60
C ILE A 248 -11.99 5.69 -1.65
N ASP A 249 -11.04 6.58 -1.34
CA ASP A 249 -11.26 7.74 -0.48
C ASP A 249 -12.33 8.70 -1.02
N LEU A 250 -12.36 8.93 -2.33
CA LEU A 250 -13.40 9.75 -2.97
C LEU A 250 -14.83 9.19 -2.77
N ASN A 251 -14.96 7.94 -2.37
CA ASN A 251 -16.23 7.26 -2.11
C ASN A 251 -16.51 7.01 -0.62
N ALA A 252 -15.76 7.67 0.27
CA ALA A 252 -15.90 7.53 1.72
C ALA A 252 -16.10 8.89 2.40
N ASN A 253 -16.77 8.90 3.56
CA ASN A 253 -16.89 10.06 4.45
C ASN A 253 -16.94 9.54 5.91
N VAL A 254 -15.83 8.91 6.33
CA VAL A 254 -15.68 8.28 7.66
C VAL A 254 -15.07 9.29 8.63
N HIS A 255 -15.45 9.24 9.89
CA HIS A 255 -14.97 10.17 10.92
C HIS A 255 -13.45 10.16 11.05
N ASN A 256 -12.83 8.99 11.24
CA ASN A 256 -11.41 8.87 11.48
C ASN A 256 -10.74 8.07 10.37
N ASN A 257 -9.85 8.71 9.62
CA ASN A 257 -9.16 8.13 8.47
C ASN A 257 -7.65 8.12 8.70
N VAL A 258 -7.07 6.93 8.76
CA VAL A 258 -5.67 6.68 9.06
C VAL A 258 -4.96 6.12 7.82
N TYR A 259 -3.84 6.72 7.47
CA TYR A 259 -3.01 6.39 6.31
C TYR A 259 -1.63 5.97 6.78
N LEU A 260 -1.28 4.71 6.58
CA LEU A 260 -0.02 4.13 7.03
C LEU A 260 0.96 3.98 5.87
N THR A 261 2.21 4.37 6.10
CA THR A 261 3.30 4.12 5.15
C THR A 261 4.65 4.22 5.87
N ALA A 262 5.70 3.68 5.28
CA ALA A 262 7.06 3.99 5.71
C ALA A 262 7.50 5.37 5.20
N THR A 263 6.95 5.83 4.06
CA THR A 263 7.28 7.14 3.47
C THR A 263 6.12 7.66 2.61
N PHE A 264 5.82 8.95 2.73
CA PHE A 264 4.94 9.69 1.82
C PHE A 264 5.74 10.28 0.66
N ASN A 265 6.50 9.45 -0.04
CA ASN A 265 7.34 9.89 -1.14
C ASN A 265 7.17 8.99 -2.37
N ALA A 266 7.48 9.53 -3.54
CA ALA A 266 7.48 8.80 -4.81
C ALA A 266 8.68 9.24 -5.65
N THR A 267 9.23 8.33 -6.46
CA THR A 267 10.34 8.63 -7.37
C THR A 267 9.92 9.53 -8.52
N ASN A 268 8.70 9.37 -9.02
CA ASN A 268 8.14 10.24 -10.04
C ASN A 268 7.74 11.59 -9.42
N LEU A 269 8.27 12.69 -9.95
CA LEU A 269 8.00 14.04 -9.47
C LEU A 269 6.51 14.42 -9.51
N TYR A 270 5.77 13.97 -10.51
CA TYR A 270 4.33 14.24 -10.62
C TYR A 270 3.55 13.48 -9.57
N THR A 271 3.82 12.19 -9.40
CA THR A 271 3.22 11.37 -8.33
C THR A 271 3.52 11.97 -6.96
N ARG A 272 4.76 12.44 -6.74
CA ARG A 272 5.16 13.12 -5.49
C ARG A 272 4.37 14.42 -5.27
N LYS A 273 4.20 15.24 -6.32
CA LYS A 273 3.37 16.46 -6.24
C LYS A 273 1.95 16.13 -5.81
N VAL A 274 1.32 15.18 -6.49
CA VAL A 274 -0.05 14.75 -6.17
C VAL A 274 -0.13 14.18 -4.75
N MET A 275 0.83 13.36 -4.33
CA MET A 275 0.89 12.79 -2.98
C MET A 275 1.01 13.88 -1.91
N ASN A 276 1.80 14.92 -2.14
CA ASN A 276 1.94 16.05 -1.22
C ASN A 276 0.67 16.90 -1.12
N ILE A 277 -0.15 16.93 -2.16
CA ILE A 277 -1.46 17.59 -2.10
C ILE A 277 -2.47 16.73 -1.34
N ILE A 278 -2.52 15.43 -1.63
CA ILE A 278 -3.49 14.52 -1.00
C ILE A 278 -3.13 14.24 0.47
N TYR A 279 -1.85 14.06 0.77
CA TYR A 279 -1.31 13.85 2.11
C TYR A 279 -0.30 14.94 2.44
N PRO A 280 -0.73 16.18 2.77
CA PRO A 280 0.20 17.29 3.05
C PRO A 280 1.02 17.04 4.33
N PRO A 281 2.22 17.67 4.45
CA PRO A 281 3.13 17.44 5.57
C PRO A 281 2.50 17.60 6.96
N HIS A 282 1.61 18.59 7.14
CA HIS A 282 0.98 18.86 8.43
C HIS A 282 0.09 17.71 8.97
N MET A 283 -0.34 16.78 8.11
CA MET A 283 -1.09 15.60 8.54
C MET A 283 -0.23 14.35 8.73
N ARG A 284 1.11 14.46 8.59
CA ARG A 284 2.03 13.32 8.65
C ARG A 284 2.75 13.31 10.00
N TYR A 285 2.52 12.27 10.78
CA TYR A 285 3.23 12.03 12.02
C TYR A 285 4.43 11.12 11.79
N GLY A 286 5.61 11.48 12.34
CA GLY A 286 6.80 10.63 12.36
C GLY A 286 7.66 10.65 11.08
N GLU A 287 7.44 11.59 10.14
CA GLU A 287 8.23 11.67 8.88
C GLU A 287 9.69 12.13 9.06
N HIS A 288 10.12 12.51 10.26
CA HIS A 288 11.36 13.25 10.47
C HIS A 288 12.58 12.44 10.94
N GLU A 289 12.43 11.13 11.22
CA GLU A 289 13.55 10.32 11.69
C GLU A 289 13.91 9.21 10.70
N PHE A 290 14.96 9.44 9.92
CA PHE A 290 15.58 8.39 9.13
C PHE A 290 16.62 7.65 10.01
N ILE A 291 16.22 6.54 10.59
CA ILE A 291 17.15 5.65 11.29
C ILE A 291 17.74 4.67 10.27
N LYS A 292 19.07 4.66 10.13
CA LYS A 292 19.77 3.71 9.28
C LYS A 292 19.71 2.32 9.89
N TYR A 293 18.87 1.43 9.34
CA TYR A 293 18.75 0.04 9.78
C TYR A 293 19.52 -0.95 8.93
N ILE A 294 19.98 -0.54 7.76
CA ILE A 294 20.48 -1.44 6.72
C ILE A 294 21.79 -0.87 6.16
N ASP A 295 22.81 -1.71 6.10
CA ASP A 295 23.99 -1.47 5.29
C ASP A 295 23.79 -2.10 3.92
N VAL A 296 23.95 -1.30 2.85
CA VAL A 296 23.82 -1.78 1.47
C VAL A 296 25.20 -1.94 0.86
N VAL A 297 25.52 -3.16 0.44
CA VAL A 297 26.76 -3.47 -0.27
C VAL A 297 26.43 -3.88 -1.69
N CYS A 298 27.00 -3.21 -2.67
CA CYS A 298 26.81 -3.50 -4.08
C CYS A 298 28.00 -4.29 -4.64
N TYR A 299 27.74 -5.49 -5.14
CA TYR A 299 28.75 -6.30 -5.84
C TYR A 299 28.63 -6.13 -7.34
N LEU A 300 29.69 -5.65 -7.98
CA LEU A 300 29.76 -5.52 -9.43
C LEU A 300 30.52 -6.71 -10.02
N PHE A 301 29.92 -7.38 -10.98
CA PHE A 301 30.52 -8.51 -11.67
C PHE A 301 30.22 -8.48 -13.17
N ARG A 302 31.12 -9.08 -13.96
CA ARG A 302 30.92 -9.28 -15.40
C ARG A 302 30.18 -10.60 -15.64
N GLY A 303 28.92 -10.50 -16.09
CA GLY A 303 28.11 -11.67 -16.40
C GLY A 303 28.45 -12.32 -17.75
N ASP A 304 28.13 -13.61 -17.90
CA ASP A 304 28.35 -14.39 -19.14
C ASP A 304 27.18 -14.28 -20.14
N VAL A 305 26.17 -13.47 -19.82
CA VAL A 305 25.02 -13.21 -20.70
C VAL A 305 25.24 -11.88 -21.39
N PRO A 306 25.26 -11.83 -22.74
CA PRO A 306 25.41 -10.57 -23.47
C PRO A 306 24.27 -9.60 -23.15
N GLU A 307 24.60 -8.34 -22.99
CA GLU A 307 23.62 -7.27 -22.68
C GLU A 307 22.50 -7.23 -23.76
N SER A 308 22.87 -7.35 -25.04
CA SER A 308 21.94 -7.36 -26.17
C SER A 308 20.84 -8.44 -26.04
N ALA A 309 21.15 -9.57 -25.40
CA ALA A 309 20.18 -10.64 -25.15
C ALA A 309 19.15 -10.27 -24.07
N CYS A 310 19.47 -9.29 -23.25
CA CYS A 310 18.62 -8.82 -22.12
C CYS A 310 17.87 -7.53 -22.43
N MET A 311 18.17 -6.86 -23.55
CA MET A 311 17.53 -5.61 -23.95
C MET A 311 16.22 -5.83 -24.72
N ARG A 312 15.29 -4.90 -24.58
CA ARG A 312 14.11 -4.70 -25.43
C ARG A 312 13.92 -3.20 -25.72
N GLN A 313 12.94 -2.86 -26.57
CA GLN A 313 12.61 -1.46 -26.92
C GLN A 313 12.45 -0.53 -25.70
N ARG A 314 12.05 -1.05 -24.55
CA ARG A 314 11.85 -0.31 -23.29
C ARG A 314 13.01 -0.44 -22.29
N GLY A 315 14.15 -0.99 -22.68
CA GLY A 315 15.34 -1.11 -21.84
C GLY A 315 15.65 -2.54 -21.35
N TYR A 316 16.49 -2.64 -20.32
CA TYR A 316 16.95 -3.90 -19.75
C TYR A 316 15.83 -4.71 -19.09
N MET A 317 15.81 -6.02 -19.33
CA MET A 317 14.86 -6.96 -18.72
C MET A 317 15.57 -8.07 -17.95
N HIS A 318 15.60 -7.97 -16.63
CA HIS A 318 16.27 -8.94 -15.76
C HIS A 318 15.69 -10.37 -15.90
N THR A 319 14.39 -10.49 -16.12
CA THR A 319 13.74 -11.80 -16.38
C THR A 319 14.32 -12.54 -17.59
N LYS A 320 14.81 -11.81 -18.61
CA LYS A 320 15.52 -12.40 -19.74
C LYS A 320 16.94 -12.81 -19.37
N TYR A 321 17.63 -12.02 -18.57
CA TYR A 321 18.94 -12.37 -18.04
C TYR A 321 18.89 -13.72 -17.31
N GLU A 322 17.99 -13.90 -16.37
CA GLU A 322 17.79 -15.17 -15.67
C GLU A 322 17.40 -16.31 -16.62
N GLN A 323 16.57 -16.04 -17.64
CA GLN A 323 16.21 -17.04 -18.65
C GLN A 323 17.42 -17.51 -19.47
N HIS A 324 18.34 -16.61 -19.78
CA HIS A 324 19.59 -16.97 -20.48
C HIS A 324 20.57 -17.72 -19.58
N LEU A 325 20.64 -17.35 -18.29
CA LEU A 325 21.43 -18.12 -17.31
C LEU A 325 20.95 -19.57 -17.22
N LEU A 326 19.63 -19.79 -17.06
CA LEU A 326 19.04 -21.12 -16.95
C LEU A 326 19.31 -22.02 -18.18
N LYS A 327 19.48 -21.42 -19.38
CA LYS A 327 19.78 -22.15 -20.60
C LYS A 327 21.25 -22.51 -20.80
N ARG A 328 22.16 -21.88 -20.04
CA ARG A 328 23.61 -22.01 -20.20
C ARG A 328 24.25 -22.62 -18.97
N LYS A 329 24.56 -23.91 -19.00
CA LYS A 329 25.11 -24.65 -17.84
C LYS A 329 26.35 -23.99 -17.24
N HIS A 330 27.28 -23.50 -18.07
CA HIS A 330 28.48 -22.82 -17.59
C HIS A 330 28.16 -21.50 -16.89
N ALA A 331 27.32 -20.68 -17.50
CA ALA A 331 26.96 -19.36 -16.96
C ALA A 331 26.22 -19.46 -15.62
N ILE A 332 25.26 -20.39 -15.50
CA ILE A 332 24.54 -20.62 -14.25
C ILE A 332 25.45 -21.23 -13.17
N HIS A 333 26.37 -22.12 -13.55
CA HIS A 333 27.35 -22.68 -12.62
C HIS A 333 28.25 -21.59 -12.03
N ARG A 334 28.82 -20.72 -12.89
CA ARG A 334 29.64 -19.59 -12.47
C ARG A 334 28.84 -18.62 -11.59
N PHE A 335 27.61 -18.28 -11.98
CA PHE A 335 26.76 -17.39 -11.19
C PHE A 335 26.54 -17.89 -9.77
N PHE A 336 26.23 -19.17 -9.61
CA PHE A 336 25.99 -19.75 -8.29
C PHE A 336 27.27 -20.03 -7.50
N ASN A 337 28.27 -20.68 -8.11
CA ASN A 337 29.42 -21.20 -7.36
C ASN A 337 30.55 -20.17 -7.18
N ASP A 338 30.71 -19.23 -8.12
CA ASP A 338 31.79 -18.24 -8.02
C ASP A 338 31.25 -16.92 -7.43
N ILE A 339 30.09 -16.44 -7.90
CA ILE A 339 29.58 -15.11 -7.53
C ILE A 339 28.74 -15.22 -6.23
N LEU A 340 27.63 -15.98 -6.26
CA LEU A 340 26.72 -16.03 -5.11
C LEU A 340 27.39 -16.70 -3.89
N MET A 341 28.17 -17.75 -4.11
CA MET A 341 28.88 -18.43 -3.03
C MET A 341 29.81 -17.47 -2.28
N MET A 342 30.62 -16.70 -3.00
CA MET A 342 31.53 -15.69 -2.40
C MET A 342 30.76 -14.69 -1.55
N ILE A 343 29.70 -14.11 -2.09
CA ILE A 343 28.88 -13.11 -1.38
C ILE A 343 28.23 -13.71 -0.12
N ILE A 344 27.65 -14.89 -0.26
CA ILE A 344 26.97 -15.58 0.87
C ILE A 344 27.95 -15.97 1.96
N GLN A 345 29.13 -16.47 1.60
CA GLN A 345 30.20 -16.79 2.56
C GLN A 345 30.59 -15.53 3.34
N GLU A 346 30.91 -14.44 2.64
CA GLU A 346 31.39 -13.20 3.24
C GLU A 346 30.33 -12.48 4.08
N GLN A 347 29.11 -12.37 3.58
CA GLN A 347 28.09 -11.49 4.18
C GLN A 347 27.12 -12.23 5.12
N TYR A 348 26.98 -13.54 4.98
CA TYR A 348 26.06 -14.31 5.79
C TYR A 348 26.73 -15.41 6.61
N ILE A 349 27.42 -16.36 5.98
CA ILE A 349 27.94 -17.54 6.70
C ILE A 349 28.95 -17.16 7.79
N LEU A 350 29.89 -16.26 7.49
CA LEU A 350 30.92 -15.80 8.44
C LEU A 350 30.36 -14.89 9.55
N LYS A 351 29.19 -14.29 9.38
CA LYS A 351 28.62 -13.31 10.31
C LYS A 351 27.44 -13.82 11.12
N ARG A 352 26.77 -14.88 10.62
CA ARG A 352 25.53 -15.38 11.22
C ARG A 352 25.72 -16.03 12.59
N LYS A 353 24.70 -15.85 13.41
CA LYS A 353 24.49 -16.60 14.67
C LYS A 353 23.39 -17.67 14.45
N PRO A 354 23.28 -18.67 15.33
CA PRO A 354 22.16 -19.61 15.32
C PRO A 354 20.81 -18.84 15.36
N GLY A 355 19.92 -19.13 14.43
CA GLY A 355 18.63 -18.46 14.30
C GLY A 355 18.59 -17.32 13.30
N ASP A 356 19.74 -16.74 12.92
CA ASP A 356 19.79 -15.69 11.90
C ASP A 356 19.37 -16.24 10.53
N LYS A 357 18.56 -15.48 9.82
CA LYS A 357 17.97 -15.86 8.54
C LYS A 357 18.52 -15.05 7.39
N MET A 358 18.48 -15.65 6.19
CA MET A 358 18.79 -14.99 4.92
C MET A 358 17.58 -15.04 3.99
N MET A 359 17.35 -13.96 3.24
CA MET A 359 16.38 -13.92 2.16
C MET A 359 17.08 -13.63 0.82
N VAL A 360 16.72 -14.39 -0.23
CA VAL A 360 17.30 -14.24 -1.56
C VAL A 360 16.20 -14.00 -2.59
N TYR A 361 16.35 -12.98 -3.41
CA TYR A 361 15.38 -12.64 -4.46
C TYR A 361 15.86 -12.99 -5.86
N PHE A 362 14.98 -13.65 -6.61
CA PHE A 362 15.11 -13.89 -8.04
C PHE A 362 13.85 -13.40 -8.77
N SER A 363 13.98 -12.97 -10.03
CA SER A 363 12.83 -12.49 -10.82
C SER A 363 11.89 -13.62 -11.24
N ARG A 364 12.43 -14.82 -11.52
CA ARG A 364 11.69 -15.94 -12.07
C ARG A 364 11.53 -17.08 -11.07
N ARG A 365 10.35 -17.70 -11.08
CA ARG A 365 10.09 -18.91 -10.27
C ARG A 365 11.08 -20.03 -10.56
N ALA A 366 11.33 -20.30 -11.83
CA ALA A 366 12.28 -21.35 -12.24
C ALA A 366 13.70 -21.10 -11.72
N MET A 367 14.13 -19.82 -11.61
CA MET A 367 15.42 -19.47 -11.04
C MET A 367 15.44 -19.70 -9.53
N ALA A 368 14.35 -19.34 -8.83
CA ALA A 368 14.20 -19.60 -7.40
C ALA A 368 14.20 -21.11 -7.08
N GLU A 369 13.52 -21.92 -7.88
CA GLU A 369 13.50 -23.38 -7.75
C GLU A 369 14.88 -24.00 -8.01
N THR A 370 15.59 -23.52 -9.02
CA THR A 370 16.99 -23.95 -9.30
C THR A 370 17.91 -23.56 -8.14
N ALA A 371 17.73 -22.36 -7.60
CA ALA A 371 18.47 -21.89 -6.43
C ALA A 371 18.22 -22.77 -5.20
N LEU A 372 16.96 -23.20 -4.98
CA LEU A 372 16.66 -24.11 -3.85
C LEU A 372 17.50 -25.40 -3.91
N VAL A 373 17.57 -26.03 -5.08
CA VAL A 373 18.38 -27.24 -5.27
C VAL A 373 19.85 -26.97 -4.95
N TRP A 374 20.37 -25.83 -5.42
CA TRP A 374 21.74 -25.43 -5.16
C TRP A 374 21.98 -25.14 -3.67
N PHE A 375 21.11 -24.34 -3.02
CA PHE A 375 21.24 -24.02 -1.58
C PHE A 375 21.18 -25.27 -0.70
N THR A 376 20.27 -26.19 -0.97
CA THR A 376 20.13 -27.45 -0.23
C THR A 376 21.40 -28.31 -0.34
N LYS A 377 22.04 -28.29 -1.51
CA LYS A 377 23.29 -29.04 -1.73
C LYS A 377 24.49 -28.38 -1.06
N MET A 378 24.61 -27.04 -1.16
CA MET A 378 25.80 -26.32 -0.70
C MET A 378 25.77 -26.01 0.80
N PHE A 379 24.59 -25.91 1.38
CA PHE A 379 24.39 -25.60 2.80
C PHE A 379 23.45 -26.63 3.47
N PRO A 380 23.83 -27.91 3.54
CA PRO A 380 22.94 -28.99 4.00
C PRO A 380 22.50 -28.84 5.47
N ASN A 381 23.26 -28.09 6.26
CA ASN A 381 22.93 -27.80 7.67
C ASN A 381 21.97 -26.62 7.86
N LEU A 382 21.57 -25.94 6.79
CA LEU A 382 20.63 -24.82 6.80
C LEU A 382 19.35 -25.22 6.07
N LYS A 383 18.22 -25.01 6.72
CA LYS A 383 16.90 -25.26 6.10
C LYS A 383 16.62 -24.22 5.05
N SER A 384 16.54 -24.63 3.80
CA SER A 384 16.21 -23.77 2.66
C SER A 384 14.81 -24.06 2.15
N ALA A 385 14.05 -23.02 1.79
CA ALA A 385 12.74 -23.18 1.15
C ALA A 385 12.41 -22.02 0.22
N VAL A 386 11.54 -22.31 -0.77
CA VAL A 386 11.02 -21.31 -1.70
C VAL A 386 9.75 -20.67 -1.10
N TYR A 387 9.70 -19.34 -1.13
CA TYR A 387 8.55 -18.55 -0.73
C TYR A 387 8.05 -17.72 -1.94
N ILE A 388 7.19 -18.33 -2.75
CA ILE A 388 6.61 -17.76 -3.99
C ILE A 388 5.08 -17.85 -3.96
N GLY A 389 4.41 -17.25 -4.95
CA GLY A 389 2.94 -17.18 -4.97
C GLY A 389 2.27 -18.54 -4.72
N GLY A 390 1.31 -18.57 -3.78
CA GLY A 390 0.59 -19.75 -3.32
C GLY A 390 1.17 -20.44 -2.08
N ILE A 391 2.38 -20.07 -1.62
CA ILE A 391 3.01 -20.63 -0.41
C ILE A 391 2.62 -19.79 0.81
N LYS A 392 2.31 -20.46 1.92
CA LYS A 392 1.93 -19.86 3.20
C LYS A 392 3.13 -19.25 3.92
N ASP A 393 2.87 -18.27 4.79
CA ASP A 393 3.89 -17.50 5.50
C ASP A 393 4.61 -18.31 6.60
N ASP A 394 4.08 -19.48 6.99
CA ASP A 394 4.72 -20.36 7.99
C ASP A 394 6.12 -20.86 7.58
N VAL A 395 6.40 -20.85 6.27
CA VAL A 395 7.74 -21.12 5.71
C VAL A 395 8.78 -20.14 6.25
N LEU A 396 8.41 -18.86 6.44
CA LEU A 396 9.31 -17.80 6.91
C LEU A 396 9.81 -18.05 8.34
N GLU A 397 9.01 -18.72 9.16
CA GLU A 397 9.37 -19.02 10.54
C GLU A 397 10.30 -20.25 10.66
N LYS A 398 10.13 -21.23 9.75
CA LYS A 398 10.74 -22.57 9.86
C LYS A 398 12.04 -22.74 9.08
N THR A 399 12.47 -21.73 8.32
CA THR A 399 13.61 -21.81 7.40
C THR A 399 14.70 -20.79 7.73
N ASP A 400 15.96 -21.18 7.51
CA ASP A 400 17.13 -20.32 7.64
C ASP A 400 17.36 -19.50 6.35
N ILE A 401 17.11 -20.12 5.18
CA ILE A 401 17.29 -19.50 3.86
C ILE A 401 15.97 -19.48 3.11
N VAL A 402 15.40 -18.29 2.96
CA VAL A 402 14.14 -18.06 2.22
C VAL A 402 14.46 -17.58 0.81
N ILE A 403 14.03 -18.33 -0.21
CA ILE A 403 14.23 -17.98 -1.62
C ILE A 403 12.90 -17.46 -2.17
N SER A 404 12.87 -16.23 -2.65
CA SER A 404 11.61 -15.59 -3.04
C SER A 404 11.71 -14.80 -4.34
N THR A 405 10.58 -14.23 -4.75
CA THR A 405 10.51 -13.24 -5.81
C THR A 405 10.09 -11.90 -5.21
N PRO A 406 10.51 -10.75 -5.77
CA PRO A 406 10.14 -9.43 -5.26
C PRO A 406 8.63 -9.23 -5.10
N LYS A 407 7.84 -9.83 -5.99
CA LYS A 407 6.37 -9.72 -5.94
C LYS A 407 5.76 -10.40 -4.71
N LYS A 408 6.36 -11.46 -4.18
CA LYS A 408 5.80 -12.20 -3.02
C LYS A 408 6.50 -11.81 -1.71
N GLY A 409 7.82 -11.71 -1.72
CA GLY A 409 8.61 -11.44 -0.51
C GLY A 409 9.13 -10.01 -0.38
N GLY A 410 8.91 -9.15 -1.40
CA GLY A 410 9.52 -7.82 -1.45
C GLY A 410 8.79 -6.75 -0.65
N THR A 411 7.50 -6.90 -0.38
CA THR A 411 6.71 -5.89 0.32
C THR A 411 5.86 -6.53 1.41
N GLY A 412 5.96 -5.97 2.62
CA GLY A 412 5.15 -6.37 3.76
C GLY A 412 5.42 -7.78 4.29
N THR A 413 6.52 -8.40 3.88
CA THR A 413 6.93 -9.69 4.43
C THR A 413 7.80 -9.41 5.65
N ASP A 414 7.30 -9.80 6.82
CA ASP A 414 8.05 -9.72 8.09
C ASP A 414 8.76 -11.05 8.33
N VAL A 415 10.08 -11.02 8.26
CA VAL A 415 10.94 -12.17 8.53
C VAL A 415 11.70 -11.90 9.83
N LYS A 416 11.26 -12.55 10.89
CA LYS A 416 11.92 -12.44 12.19
C LYS A 416 13.38 -12.94 12.10
N ASP A 417 14.28 -12.23 12.76
CA ASP A 417 15.72 -12.54 12.80
C ASP A 417 16.41 -12.54 11.42
N LEU A 418 15.92 -11.70 10.49
CA LEU A 418 16.50 -11.51 9.16
C LEU A 418 17.82 -10.72 9.26
N LEU A 419 18.94 -11.41 9.07
CA LEU A 419 20.27 -10.82 9.08
C LEU A 419 20.68 -10.26 7.70
N PHE A 420 20.38 -10.99 6.62
CA PHE A 420 20.92 -10.70 5.31
C PHE A 420 19.87 -10.86 4.20
N VAL A 421 19.82 -9.88 3.30
CA VAL A 421 19.01 -9.95 2.08
C VAL A 421 19.92 -9.88 0.86
N LEU A 422 19.91 -10.92 0.06
CA LEU A 422 20.60 -10.97 -1.23
C LEU A 422 19.63 -10.64 -2.35
N ASN A 423 19.74 -9.44 -2.89
CA ASN A 423 18.94 -9.04 -4.02
C ASN A 423 19.72 -9.24 -5.33
N THR A 424 19.33 -10.24 -6.12
CA THR A 424 19.92 -10.48 -7.44
C THR A 424 19.13 -9.82 -8.57
N VAL A 425 18.02 -9.15 -8.25
CA VAL A 425 17.09 -8.59 -9.23
C VAL A 425 17.35 -7.12 -9.48
N SER A 426 17.37 -6.72 -10.74
CA SER A 426 17.40 -5.30 -11.12
C SER A 426 15.99 -4.71 -11.04
N PHE A 427 15.84 -3.64 -10.27
CA PHE A 427 14.61 -2.83 -10.22
C PHE A 427 14.78 -1.56 -11.04
N GLN A 428 13.75 -1.19 -11.80
CA GLN A 428 13.71 0.08 -12.51
C GLN A 428 13.36 1.28 -11.60
N THR A 429 12.82 1.00 -10.42
CA THR A 429 12.47 2.02 -9.43
C THR A 429 13.13 1.67 -8.11
N VAL A 430 13.95 2.57 -7.61
CA VAL A 430 14.36 2.61 -6.21
C VAL A 430 13.27 3.40 -5.48
N VAL A 431 12.63 2.78 -4.52
CA VAL A 431 11.66 3.46 -3.64
C VAL A 431 12.42 4.32 -2.65
#